data_20c06bf3d96fb60737a806d14d15c739
#
_entry.id   20c06bf3d96fb60737a806d14d15c739
#
_cell.length_a   1.000
_cell.length_b   1.000
_cell.length_c   1.000
_cell.angle_alpha   90.00
_cell.angle_beta   90.00
_cell.angle_gamma   90.00
#
_symmetry.space_group_name_H-M   'P 1'
#
loop_
_entity.id
_entity.type
_entity.pdbx_description
1 polymer ?
#
loop_
_entity_poly.entity_id
_entity_poly.type
_entity_poly.pdbx_seq_one_letter_code
_entity_poly.pdbx_strand_id
1 'polypeptide(L)'
;MGDRPLTVCVGEDAGPLLLDFLKTARRRLFIVSPWLSPACADMALRKQREGVSTVIVTTNDGNENHRLALSRLVERRKRVVAPRRWGLLAPGAALFLGGLCLLPLAGPPSLLPLAAGGILCWAGKGRTEEYLAPLVDRLILYLEEERPLHAKVYVVDDLVAVGSANFTVSGLGRNVECVAFADASAEETIHQVEEVLSRSRVTVLRREPAGEAA
;
A
#
# COMPACT_ATOMS: atom_id res chain seq x y z
N MET A 1 13.98 -33.52 -8.10
CA MET A 1 14.55 -32.35 -7.43
C MET A 1 15.99 -32.24 -7.95
N GLY A 2 16.25 -31.39 -8.94
CA GLY A 2 17.62 -31.21 -9.48
C GLY A 2 18.48 -30.46 -8.46
N ASP A 3 19.77 -30.79 -8.43
CA ASP A 3 20.79 -30.09 -7.63
C ASP A 3 20.89 -28.61 -8.07
N ARG A 4 20.11 -27.74 -7.45
CA ARG A 4 20.22 -26.29 -7.70
C ARG A 4 21.26 -25.73 -6.73
N PRO A 5 22.23 -24.96 -7.19
CA PRO A 5 23.28 -24.44 -6.34
C PRO A 5 22.68 -23.54 -5.24
N LEU A 6 23.03 -23.82 -3.99
CA LEU A 6 22.75 -23.00 -2.83
C LEU A 6 24.06 -22.32 -2.41
N THR A 7 24.09 -20.99 -2.45
CA THR A 7 25.20 -20.21 -1.94
C THR A 7 24.81 -19.59 -0.61
N VAL A 8 25.54 -19.91 0.45
CA VAL A 8 25.32 -19.34 1.78
C VAL A 8 26.44 -18.40 2.14
N CYS A 9 26.11 -17.20 2.57
CA CYS A 9 27.02 -16.20 3.10
C CYS A 9 26.66 -15.88 4.54
N VAL A 10 27.65 -15.89 5.42
CA VAL A 10 27.50 -15.56 6.85
C VAL A 10 28.56 -14.52 7.21
N GLY A 11 28.17 -13.44 7.85
CA GLY A 11 29.10 -12.40 8.28
C GLY A 11 28.62 -10.99 7.95
N GLU A 12 29.53 -10.06 8.03
CA GLU A 12 29.29 -8.64 7.75
C GLU A 12 29.02 -8.38 6.26
N ASP A 13 29.54 -9.24 5.37
CA ASP A 13 29.38 -9.14 3.92
C ASP A 13 28.03 -9.65 3.43
N ALA A 14 27.29 -10.43 4.22
CA ALA A 14 26.01 -11.03 3.82
C ALA A 14 24.95 -9.97 3.48
N GLY A 15 24.85 -8.92 4.26
CA GLY A 15 23.95 -7.78 4.01
C GLY A 15 24.28 -7.01 2.74
N PRO A 16 25.52 -6.55 2.53
CA PRO A 16 25.99 -5.92 1.29
C PRO A 16 25.74 -6.79 0.04
N LEU A 17 26.03 -8.09 0.10
CA LEU A 17 25.74 -9.02 -1.01
C LEU A 17 24.25 -9.10 -1.33
N LEU A 18 23.39 -9.15 -0.29
CA LEU A 18 21.95 -9.11 -0.47
C LEU A 18 21.51 -7.77 -1.08
N LEU A 19 22.07 -6.65 -0.65
CA LEU A 19 21.78 -5.33 -1.23
C LEU A 19 22.12 -5.27 -2.72
N ASP A 20 23.29 -5.80 -3.10
CA ASP A 20 23.70 -5.83 -4.50
C ASP A 20 22.82 -6.77 -5.32
N PHE A 21 22.43 -7.91 -4.77
CA PHE A 21 21.43 -8.79 -5.37
C PHE A 21 20.10 -8.07 -5.63
N LEU A 22 19.56 -7.35 -4.66
CA LEU A 22 18.31 -6.60 -4.81
C LEU A 22 18.39 -5.52 -5.91
N LYS A 23 19.56 -4.89 -6.08
CA LYS A 23 19.79 -3.90 -7.14
C LYS A 23 19.75 -4.50 -8.54
N THR A 24 19.99 -5.79 -8.71
CA THR A 24 19.98 -6.45 -10.03
C THR A 24 18.58 -6.64 -10.60
N ALA A 25 17.52 -6.47 -9.81
CA ALA A 25 16.13 -6.64 -10.24
C ALA A 25 15.82 -5.84 -11.51
N ARG A 26 15.26 -6.51 -12.52
CA ARG A 26 14.89 -5.91 -13.81
C ARG A 26 13.43 -6.10 -14.18
N ARG A 27 12.79 -7.16 -13.73
CA ARG A 27 11.39 -7.51 -14.02
C ARG A 27 10.53 -7.50 -12.77
N ARG A 28 11.03 -8.13 -11.69
CA ARG A 28 10.28 -8.37 -10.47
C ARG A 28 11.16 -8.21 -9.23
N LEU A 29 10.60 -7.56 -8.23
CA LEU A 29 11.16 -7.43 -6.90
C LEU A 29 10.06 -7.75 -5.87
N PHE A 30 10.16 -8.92 -5.22
CA PHE A 30 9.23 -9.33 -4.17
C PHE A 30 9.99 -9.41 -2.85
N ILE A 31 9.53 -8.66 -1.86
CA ILE A 31 10.19 -8.48 -0.57
C ILE A 31 9.25 -8.89 0.55
N VAL A 32 9.70 -9.82 1.39
CA VAL A 32 9.08 -10.11 2.68
C VAL A 32 10.07 -9.71 3.77
N SER A 33 9.71 -8.75 4.58
CA SER A 33 10.56 -8.30 5.69
C SER A 33 9.70 -7.63 6.75
N PRO A 34 9.79 -8.06 8.02
CA PRO A 34 9.02 -7.44 9.10
C PRO A 34 9.38 -5.96 9.30
N TRP A 35 10.61 -5.59 9.04
CA TRP A 35 11.12 -4.24 9.30
C TRP A 35 11.67 -3.62 8.03
N LEU A 36 11.30 -2.35 7.80
CA LEU A 36 11.78 -1.54 6.70
C LEU A 36 12.52 -0.31 7.24
N SER A 37 13.46 0.22 6.45
CA SER A 37 14.00 1.55 6.67
C SER A 37 13.63 2.50 5.52
N PRO A 38 13.61 3.82 5.76
CA PRO A 38 13.25 4.80 4.72
C PRO A 38 14.10 4.70 3.46
N ALA A 39 15.42 4.50 3.60
CA ALA A 39 16.33 4.36 2.46
C ALA A 39 16.03 3.10 1.62
N CYS A 40 15.64 2.00 2.27
CA CYS A 40 15.24 0.77 1.58
C CYS A 40 13.88 0.93 0.88
N ALA A 41 12.93 1.62 1.50
CA ALA A 41 11.68 2.01 0.84
C ALA A 41 11.93 2.85 -0.42
N ASP A 42 12.83 3.85 -0.33
CA ASP A 42 13.23 4.66 -1.48
C ASP A 42 13.90 3.83 -2.59
N MET A 43 14.67 2.79 -2.24
CA MET A 43 15.25 1.85 -3.22
C MET A 43 14.15 1.07 -3.95
N ALA A 44 13.18 0.52 -3.23
CA ALA A 44 12.04 -0.18 -3.82
C ALA A 44 11.23 0.74 -4.74
N LEU A 45 10.99 1.99 -4.34
CA LEU A 45 10.34 2.99 -5.19
C LEU A 45 11.13 3.35 -6.45
N ARG A 46 12.45 3.39 -6.38
CA ARG A 46 13.28 3.56 -7.59
C ARG A 46 13.10 2.40 -8.54
N LYS A 47 13.13 1.15 -8.05
CA LYS A 47 12.89 -0.05 -8.86
C LYS A 47 11.51 -0.03 -9.51
N GLN A 48 10.49 0.36 -8.77
CA GLN A 48 9.14 0.55 -9.32
C GLN A 48 9.11 1.59 -10.46
N ARG A 49 9.83 2.70 -10.31
CA ARG A 49 9.94 3.75 -11.35
C ARG A 49 10.73 3.29 -12.57
N GLU A 50 11.67 2.38 -12.38
CA GLU A 50 12.42 1.71 -13.46
C GLU A 50 11.58 0.67 -14.22
N GLY A 51 10.31 0.47 -13.83
CA GLY A 51 9.39 -0.50 -14.44
C GLY A 51 9.48 -1.92 -13.86
N VAL A 52 10.21 -2.10 -12.76
CA VAL A 52 10.29 -3.38 -12.04
C VAL A 52 9.02 -3.56 -11.21
N SER A 53 8.28 -4.65 -11.45
CA SER A 53 7.10 -4.98 -10.64
C SER A 53 7.52 -5.23 -9.19
N THR A 54 7.05 -4.38 -8.28
CA THR A 54 7.51 -4.37 -6.90
C THR A 54 6.37 -4.67 -5.92
N VAL A 55 6.56 -5.73 -5.13
CA VAL A 55 5.64 -6.17 -4.08
C VAL A 55 6.38 -6.20 -2.75
N ILE A 56 5.79 -5.62 -1.73
CA ILE A 56 6.35 -5.59 -0.37
C ILE A 56 5.34 -6.17 0.61
N VAL A 57 5.79 -7.17 1.39
CA VAL A 57 5.07 -7.74 2.53
C VAL A 57 5.81 -7.36 3.79
N THR A 58 5.14 -6.69 4.71
CA THR A 58 5.74 -6.20 5.95
C THR A 58 4.71 -6.13 7.07
N THR A 59 5.14 -5.84 8.30
CA THR A 59 4.23 -5.63 9.42
C THR A 59 3.59 -4.24 9.36
N ASN A 60 2.45 -4.08 10.02
CA ASN A 60 1.83 -2.77 10.21
C ASN A 60 2.39 -2.03 11.43
N ASP A 61 3.02 -2.76 12.35
CA ASP A 61 3.58 -2.22 13.58
C ASP A 61 5.10 -2.21 13.54
N GLY A 62 5.68 -1.18 14.12
CA GLY A 62 7.12 -1.01 14.14
C GLY A 62 7.56 0.28 14.81
N ASN A 63 8.89 0.44 14.87
CA ASN A 63 9.51 1.66 15.36
C ASN A 63 9.29 2.85 14.41
N GLU A 64 9.73 4.04 14.81
CA GLU A 64 9.57 5.28 14.05
C GLU A 64 10.15 5.18 12.63
N ASN A 65 11.34 4.57 12.47
CA ASN A 65 11.96 4.37 11.16
C ASN A 65 11.10 3.49 10.24
N HIS A 66 10.48 2.45 10.78
CA HIS A 66 9.59 1.58 10.02
C HIS A 66 8.33 2.33 9.59
N ARG A 67 7.70 3.08 10.50
CA ARG A 67 6.53 3.93 10.17
C ARG A 67 6.85 4.99 9.13
N LEU A 68 8.04 5.61 9.21
CA LEU A 68 8.52 6.54 8.19
C LEU A 68 8.74 5.85 6.84
N ALA A 69 9.26 4.62 6.82
CA ALA A 69 9.39 3.84 5.59
C ALA A 69 8.02 3.54 4.97
N LEU A 70 7.03 3.11 5.77
CA LEU A 70 5.66 2.88 5.30
C LEU A 70 5.03 4.16 4.73
N SER A 71 5.21 5.30 5.39
CA SER A 71 4.66 6.59 4.90
C SER A 71 5.24 7.01 3.55
N ARG A 72 6.45 6.56 3.18
CA ARG A 72 7.05 6.79 1.85
C ARG A 72 6.50 5.88 0.77
N LEU A 73 5.98 4.70 1.16
CA LEU A 73 5.44 3.71 0.23
C LEU A 73 3.98 3.97 -0.15
N VAL A 74 3.32 4.93 0.50
CA VAL A 74 1.91 5.26 0.27
C VAL A 74 1.70 6.74 0.04
N GLU A 75 0.65 7.08 -0.71
CA GLU A 75 0.17 8.46 -0.86
C GLU A 75 -1.32 8.53 -0.52
N ARG A 76 -1.76 9.70 -0.05
CA ARG A 76 -3.19 9.95 0.16
C ARG A 76 -3.82 10.36 -1.16
N ARG A 77 -4.83 9.60 -1.59
CA ARG A 77 -5.65 9.90 -2.76
C ARG A 77 -7.10 10.14 -2.36
N LYS A 78 -7.81 10.87 -3.21
CA LYS A 78 -9.24 11.12 -3.06
C LYS A 78 -9.99 10.37 -4.14
N ARG A 79 -10.98 9.58 -3.73
CA ARG A 79 -11.90 8.90 -4.64
C ARG A 79 -13.28 9.51 -4.51
N VAL A 80 -13.90 9.83 -5.63
CA VAL A 80 -15.30 10.27 -5.65
C VAL A 80 -16.19 9.03 -5.52
N VAL A 81 -16.79 8.86 -4.34
CA VAL A 81 -17.69 7.74 -4.05
C VAL A 81 -19.10 8.02 -4.57
N ALA A 82 -19.51 9.29 -4.51
CA ALA A 82 -20.77 9.72 -5.07
C ALA A 82 -20.57 11.06 -5.82
N PRO A 83 -20.81 11.11 -7.13
CA PRO A 83 -20.69 12.35 -7.89
C PRO A 83 -21.76 13.35 -7.46
N ARG A 84 -21.48 14.63 -7.60
CA ARG A 84 -22.47 15.69 -7.40
C ARG A 84 -23.62 15.53 -8.38
N ARG A 85 -24.86 15.50 -7.84
CA ARG A 85 -26.09 15.41 -8.65
C ARG A 85 -26.66 16.83 -8.81
N TRP A 86 -26.21 17.53 -9.84
CA TRP A 86 -26.64 18.90 -10.12
C TRP A 86 -28.16 19.00 -10.34
N GLY A 87 -28.80 17.96 -10.88
CA GLY A 87 -30.25 17.87 -11.02
C GLY A 87 -31.04 17.90 -9.69
N LEU A 88 -30.36 17.64 -8.55
CA LEU A 88 -30.95 17.80 -7.21
C LEU A 88 -30.46 19.07 -6.52
N LEU A 89 -29.20 19.46 -6.74
CA LEU A 89 -28.62 20.63 -6.10
C LEU A 89 -29.26 21.94 -6.57
N ALA A 90 -29.45 22.12 -7.88
CA ALA A 90 -30.00 23.35 -8.42
C ALA A 90 -31.46 23.61 -7.96
N PRO A 91 -32.42 22.66 -8.12
CA PRO A 91 -33.77 22.87 -7.60
C PRO A 91 -33.80 22.90 -6.07
N GLY A 92 -32.92 22.14 -5.38
CA GLY A 92 -32.80 22.21 -3.93
C GLY A 92 -32.39 23.60 -3.43
N ALA A 93 -31.41 24.21 -4.07
CA ALA A 93 -30.98 25.57 -3.74
C ALA A 93 -32.07 26.60 -4.05
N ALA A 94 -32.79 26.47 -5.15
CA ALA A 94 -33.88 27.36 -5.51
C ALA A 94 -35.02 27.28 -4.50
N LEU A 95 -35.44 26.08 -4.07
CA LEU A 95 -36.44 25.86 -3.03
C LEU A 95 -36.00 26.42 -1.68
N PHE A 96 -34.73 26.17 -1.31
CA PHE A 96 -34.20 26.67 -0.05
C PHE A 96 -34.18 28.20 0.02
N LEU A 97 -33.66 28.86 -1.02
CA LEU A 97 -33.62 30.31 -1.11
C LEU A 97 -35.02 30.91 -1.20
N GLY A 98 -35.92 30.31 -2.00
CA GLY A 98 -37.32 30.74 -2.11
C GLY A 98 -38.06 30.66 -0.75
N GLY A 99 -37.87 29.55 -0.02
CA GLY A 99 -38.43 29.40 1.32
C GLY A 99 -37.88 30.43 2.30
N LEU A 100 -36.58 30.75 2.22
CA LEU A 100 -35.97 31.78 3.05
C LEU A 100 -36.53 33.19 2.76
N CYS A 101 -36.72 33.51 1.49
CA CYS A 101 -37.31 34.81 1.08
C CYS A 101 -38.79 34.92 1.49
N LEU A 102 -39.54 33.83 1.51
CA LEU A 102 -40.96 33.82 1.90
C LEU A 102 -41.18 33.81 3.41
N LEU A 103 -40.18 33.47 4.20
CA LEU A 103 -40.29 33.34 5.65
C LEU A 103 -40.90 34.59 6.34
N PRO A 104 -40.44 35.82 6.02
CA PRO A 104 -41.00 37.03 6.62
C PRO A 104 -42.43 37.39 6.14
N LEU A 105 -42.84 36.85 4.98
CA LEU A 105 -44.12 37.16 4.33
C LEU A 105 -45.22 36.13 4.64
N ALA A 106 -44.87 34.84 4.64
CA ALA A 106 -45.82 33.73 4.73
C ALA A 106 -45.77 32.98 6.08
N GLY A 107 -44.76 33.28 6.93
CA GLY A 107 -44.62 32.64 8.21
C GLY A 107 -44.37 31.11 8.16
N PRO A 108 -44.96 30.30 9.04
CA PRO A 108 -44.69 28.85 9.17
C PRO A 108 -44.81 28.01 7.89
N PRO A 109 -45.73 28.28 6.94
CA PRO A 109 -45.79 27.50 5.69
C PRO A 109 -44.53 27.53 4.83
N SER A 110 -43.69 28.56 4.93
CA SER A 110 -42.43 28.69 4.19
C SER A 110 -41.34 27.75 4.72
N LEU A 111 -41.52 27.10 5.87
CA LEU A 111 -40.61 26.09 6.41
C LEU A 111 -40.60 24.81 5.52
N LEU A 112 -41.69 24.48 4.82
CA LEU A 112 -41.77 23.32 3.95
C LEU A 112 -40.80 23.40 2.78
N PRO A 113 -40.76 24.47 1.94
CA PRO A 113 -39.78 24.58 0.87
C PRO A 113 -38.35 24.70 1.38
N LEU A 114 -38.11 25.31 2.54
CA LEU A 114 -36.80 25.32 3.18
C LEU A 114 -36.32 23.91 3.53
N ALA A 115 -37.14 23.12 4.19
CA ALA A 115 -36.80 21.72 4.54
C ALA A 115 -36.59 20.87 3.29
N ALA A 116 -37.50 20.93 2.31
CA ALA A 116 -37.37 20.20 1.05
C ALA A 116 -36.12 20.59 0.29
N GLY A 117 -35.81 21.87 0.18
CA GLY A 117 -34.60 22.40 -0.44
C GLY A 117 -33.34 21.92 0.25
N GLY A 118 -33.32 21.94 1.58
CA GLY A 118 -32.22 21.42 2.40
C GLY A 118 -31.96 19.90 2.15
N ILE A 119 -33.02 19.11 2.14
CA ILE A 119 -32.95 17.66 1.87
C ILE A 119 -32.41 17.40 0.46
N LEU A 120 -32.90 18.10 -0.56
CA LEU A 120 -32.43 17.97 -1.94
C LEU A 120 -30.96 18.37 -2.08
N CYS A 121 -30.53 19.45 -1.46
CA CYS A 121 -29.13 19.86 -1.44
C CYS A 121 -28.25 18.83 -0.75
N TRP A 122 -28.67 18.26 0.36
CA TRP A 122 -27.96 17.22 1.07
C TRP A 122 -27.85 15.93 0.22
N ALA A 123 -28.95 15.49 -0.41
CA ALA A 123 -29.00 14.32 -1.27
C ALA A 123 -28.20 14.51 -2.59
N GLY A 124 -28.07 15.74 -3.06
CA GLY A 124 -27.29 16.10 -4.25
C GLY A 124 -25.79 16.30 -3.98
N LYS A 125 -25.39 16.35 -2.69
CA LYS A 125 -24.00 16.58 -2.31
C LYS A 125 -23.13 15.38 -2.68
N GLY A 126 -22.09 15.63 -3.48
CA GLY A 126 -21.09 14.60 -3.78
C GLY A 126 -20.31 14.18 -2.52
N ARG A 127 -19.86 12.95 -2.51
CA ARG A 127 -19.03 12.39 -1.44
C ARG A 127 -17.69 11.95 -1.99
N THR A 128 -16.64 12.44 -1.35
CA THR A 128 -15.25 12.00 -1.61
C THR A 128 -14.72 11.32 -0.37
N GLU A 129 -14.02 10.22 -0.55
CA GLU A 129 -13.32 9.51 0.52
C GLU A 129 -11.82 9.58 0.26
N GLU A 130 -11.04 9.77 1.32
CA GLU A 130 -9.59 9.68 1.27
C GLU A 130 -9.18 8.23 1.54
N TYR A 131 -8.27 7.72 0.75
CA TYR A 131 -7.69 6.40 0.93
C TYR A 131 -6.17 6.45 0.73
N LEU A 132 -5.47 5.42 1.24
CA LEU A 132 -4.03 5.25 1.04
C LEU A 132 -3.80 4.40 -0.21
N ALA A 133 -3.13 4.96 -1.20
CA ALA A 133 -2.70 4.27 -2.40
C ALA A 133 -1.21 3.92 -2.29
N PRO A 134 -0.80 2.67 -2.58
CA PRO A 134 0.61 2.32 -2.59
C PRO A 134 1.30 2.90 -3.82
N LEU A 135 2.55 3.27 -3.66
CA LEU A 135 3.43 3.73 -4.75
C LEU A 135 4.18 2.58 -5.43
N VAL A 136 4.13 1.38 -4.84
CA VAL A 136 4.54 0.09 -5.41
C VAL A 136 3.31 -0.67 -5.91
N ASP A 137 3.48 -1.74 -6.68
CA ASP A 137 2.34 -2.48 -7.25
C ASP A 137 1.44 -3.08 -6.16
N ARG A 138 2.05 -3.64 -5.12
CA ARG A 138 1.34 -4.17 -3.95
C ARG A 138 2.12 -3.91 -2.66
N LEU A 139 1.45 -3.35 -1.67
CA LEU A 139 1.93 -3.28 -0.29
C LEU A 139 0.99 -4.09 0.59
N ILE A 140 1.51 -5.13 1.22
CA ILE A 140 0.76 -6.05 2.07
C ILE A 140 1.22 -5.85 3.51
N LEU A 141 0.29 -5.43 4.35
CA LEU A 141 0.52 -5.22 5.77
C LEU A 141 0.00 -6.44 6.55
N TYR A 142 0.89 -7.14 7.20
CA TYR A 142 0.60 -8.30 8.04
C TYR A 142 0.21 -7.84 9.45
N LEU A 143 -0.95 -8.30 9.95
CA LEU A 143 -1.60 -7.78 11.16
C LEU A 143 -1.73 -8.79 12.30
N GLU A 144 -1.18 -10.00 12.18
CA GLU A 144 -1.27 -11.03 13.20
C GLU A 144 -0.28 -10.76 14.34
N GLU A 145 -0.78 -10.62 15.55
CA GLU A 145 0.03 -10.39 16.76
C GLU A 145 0.52 -11.69 17.39
N GLU A 146 -0.32 -12.73 17.40
CA GLU A 146 0.01 -14.02 18.00
C GLU A 146 1.07 -14.79 17.21
N ARG A 147 1.13 -14.57 15.90
CA ARG A 147 2.09 -15.18 14.99
C ARG A 147 2.76 -14.09 14.15
N PRO A 148 3.68 -13.32 14.73
CA PRO A 148 4.27 -12.18 14.05
C PRO A 148 5.05 -12.59 12.80
N LEU A 149 4.99 -11.78 11.77
CA LEU A 149 5.83 -11.95 10.59
C LEU A 149 7.31 -11.82 10.98
N HIS A 150 8.08 -12.87 10.76
CA HIS A 150 9.53 -12.88 11.01
C HIS A 150 10.34 -13.37 9.80
N ALA A 151 9.68 -13.76 8.74
CA ALA A 151 10.32 -14.18 7.50
C ALA A 151 11.07 -13.01 6.83
N LYS A 152 12.23 -13.31 6.24
CA LYS A 152 12.98 -12.43 5.35
C LYS A 152 13.22 -13.21 4.07
N VAL A 153 12.42 -12.90 3.06
CA VAL A 153 12.43 -13.54 1.75
C VAL A 153 12.51 -12.46 0.69
N TYR A 154 13.41 -12.66 -0.24
CA TYR A 154 13.66 -11.73 -1.33
C TYR A 154 13.64 -12.49 -2.64
N VAL A 155 12.78 -12.10 -3.55
CA VAL A 155 12.77 -12.63 -4.90
C VAL A 155 13.15 -11.51 -5.87
N VAL A 156 14.18 -11.78 -6.65
CA VAL A 156 14.68 -10.90 -7.70
C VAL A 156 14.61 -11.66 -9.00
N ASP A 157 13.71 -11.25 -9.87
CA ASP A 157 13.40 -11.94 -11.14
C ASP A 157 13.06 -13.42 -10.87
N ASP A 158 13.96 -14.34 -11.20
CA ASP A 158 13.75 -15.78 -11.01
C ASP A 158 14.60 -16.38 -9.87
N LEU A 159 15.33 -15.53 -9.15
CA LEU A 159 16.24 -15.92 -8.09
C LEU A 159 15.65 -15.59 -6.71
N VAL A 160 15.98 -16.41 -5.73
CA VAL A 160 15.48 -16.28 -4.35
C VAL A 160 16.65 -16.10 -3.39
N ALA A 161 16.51 -15.18 -2.44
CA ALA A 161 17.36 -15.09 -1.26
C ALA A 161 16.51 -15.16 0.00
N VAL A 162 17.00 -15.90 0.99
CA VAL A 162 16.38 -15.99 2.33
C VAL A 162 17.45 -15.83 3.40
N GLY A 163 17.07 -15.28 4.55
CA GLY A 163 18.07 -15.14 5.61
C GLY A 163 17.59 -14.40 6.85
N SER A 164 18.54 -13.86 7.60
CA SER A 164 18.28 -13.09 8.83
C SER A 164 18.13 -11.58 8.56
N ALA A 165 18.71 -11.06 7.47
CA ALA A 165 18.78 -9.65 7.17
C ALA A 165 17.39 -9.05 6.89
N ASN A 166 17.00 -8.04 7.67
CA ASN A 166 15.81 -7.25 7.37
C ASN A 166 16.07 -6.26 6.21
N PHE A 167 15.02 -5.80 5.57
CA PHE A 167 15.09 -4.77 4.54
C PHE A 167 15.30 -3.37 5.16
N THR A 168 16.40 -3.24 5.88
CA THR A 168 16.82 -2.05 6.62
C THR A 168 18.27 -1.71 6.32
N VAL A 169 18.67 -0.45 6.58
CA VAL A 169 20.07 -0.04 6.41
C VAL A 169 21.03 -0.88 7.28
N SER A 170 20.61 -1.24 8.51
CA SER A 170 21.43 -2.09 9.37
C SER A 170 21.50 -3.54 8.87
N GLY A 171 20.40 -4.13 8.45
CA GLY A 171 20.37 -5.49 7.92
C GLY A 171 21.12 -5.64 6.60
N LEU A 172 21.09 -4.60 5.75
CA LEU A 172 21.77 -4.63 4.45
C LEU A 172 23.20 -4.09 4.46
N GLY A 173 23.74 -3.63 5.59
CA GLY A 173 25.04 -2.99 5.54
C GLY A 173 25.85 -2.91 6.84
N ARG A 174 25.30 -3.33 7.99
CA ARG A 174 25.99 -3.12 9.28
C ARG A 174 25.99 -4.34 10.20
N ASN A 175 25.00 -5.19 10.09
CA ASN A 175 24.87 -6.34 10.98
C ASN A 175 25.69 -7.51 10.45
N VAL A 176 26.01 -8.43 11.37
CA VAL A 176 26.39 -9.80 11.02
C VAL A 176 25.11 -10.54 10.68
N GLU A 177 24.97 -10.97 9.44
CA GLU A 177 23.78 -11.61 8.92
C GLU A 177 24.11 -12.97 8.29
N CYS A 178 23.07 -13.76 8.04
CA CYS A 178 23.16 -14.98 7.25
C CYS A 178 22.17 -14.86 6.08
N VAL A 179 22.66 -15.05 4.86
CA VAL A 179 21.84 -15.02 3.65
C VAL A 179 22.16 -16.22 2.79
N ALA A 180 21.14 -16.92 2.34
CA ALA A 180 21.24 -18.03 1.40
C ALA A 180 20.62 -17.59 0.08
N PHE A 181 21.38 -17.71 -1.00
CA PHE A 181 20.93 -17.49 -2.38
C PHE A 181 20.66 -18.81 -3.03
N ALA A 182 19.50 -18.99 -3.60
CA ALA A 182 19.08 -20.21 -4.25
C ALA A 182 18.49 -19.92 -5.64
N ASP A 183 18.84 -20.77 -6.60
CA ASP A 183 18.10 -20.91 -7.85
C ASP A 183 16.84 -21.77 -7.59
N ALA A 184 15.99 -21.27 -6.69
CA ALA A 184 14.70 -21.87 -6.38
C ALA A 184 13.64 -21.32 -7.34
N SER A 185 12.51 -22.03 -7.47
CA SER A 185 11.39 -21.47 -8.22
C SER A 185 10.87 -20.21 -7.50
N ALA A 186 11.05 -19.06 -8.11
CA ALA A 186 10.56 -17.80 -7.60
C ALA A 186 9.02 -17.82 -7.47
N GLU A 187 8.34 -18.43 -8.44
CA GLU A 187 6.89 -18.62 -8.43
C GLU A 187 6.44 -19.47 -7.24
N GLU A 188 7.11 -20.59 -7.00
CA GLU A 188 6.80 -21.48 -5.87
C GLU A 188 7.01 -20.77 -4.55
N THR A 189 8.09 -20.02 -4.40
CA THR A 189 8.38 -19.25 -3.19
C THR A 189 7.31 -18.16 -2.94
N ILE A 190 6.92 -17.43 -3.99
CA ILE A 190 5.86 -16.42 -3.91
C ILE A 190 4.53 -17.09 -3.55
N HIS A 191 4.21 -18.22 -4.18
CA HIS A 191 2.98 -18.96 -3.93
C HIS A 191 2.89 -19.41 -2.46
N GLN A 192 3.97 -19.96 -1.90
CA GLN A 192 4.02 -20.35 -0.48
C GLN A 192 3.80 -19.15 0.45
N VAL A 193 4.39 -17.98 0.15
CA VAL A 193 4.15 -16.77 0.92
C VAL A 193 2.68 -16.34 0.79
N GLU A 194 2.11 -16.33 -0.40
CA GLU A 194 0.71 -15.96 -0.64
C GLU A 194 -0.26 -16.94 0.04
N GLU A 195 0.06 -18.22 0.12
CA GLU A 195 -0.71 -19.22 0.86
C GLU A 195 -0.75 -18.88 2.36
N VAL A 196 0.40 -18.54 2.96
CA VAL A 196 0.45 -18.08 4.36
C VAL A 196 -0.38 -16.81 4.55
N LEU A 197 -0.24 -15.83 3.66
CA LEU A 197 -0.98 -14.57 3.73
C LEU A 197 -2.49 -14.77 3.58
N SER A 198 -2.93 -15.73 2.76
CA SER A 198 -4.36 -16.05 2.57
C SER A 198 -5.05 -16.58 3.83
N ARG A 199 -4.27 -17.16 4.75
CA ARG A 199 -4.73 -17.70 6.04
C ARG A 199 -4.49 -16.74 7.21
N SER A 200 -3.95 -15.55 6.92
CA SER A 200 -3.56 -14.55 7.91
C SER A 200 -4.38 -13.28 7.76
N ARG A 201 -4.48 -12.51 8.84
CA ARG A 201 -5.10 -11.19 8.80
C ARG A 201 -4.12 -10.20 8.14
N VAL A 202 -4.47 -9.72 6.97
CA VAL A 202 -3.64 -8.79 6.19
C VAL A 202 -4.46 -7.63 5.65
N THR A 203 -3.81 -6.47 5.44
CA THR A 203 -4.34 -5.38 4.62
C THR A 203 -3.55 -5.31 3.33
N VAL A 204 -4.22 -5.44 2.20
CA VAL A 204 -3.60 -5.38 0.87
C VAL A 204 -3.92 -4.05 0.21
N LEU A 205 -2.91 -3.22 0.01
CA LEU A 205 -2.99 -2.02 -0.80
C LEU A 205 -2.47 -2.35 -2.20
N ARG A 206 -3.27 -2.05 -3.23
CA ARG A 206 -2.91 -2.26 -4.64
C ARG A 206 -2.84 -0.93 -5.37
N ARG A 207 -1.86 -0.80 -6.25
CA ARG A 207 -1.75 0.34 -7.15
C ARG A 207 -2.87 0.25 -8.18
N GLU A 208 -3.66 1.30 -8.29
CA GLU A 208 -4.66 1.40 -9.36
C GLU A 208 -3.96 1.60 -10.71
N PRO A 209 -4.42 0.95 -11.78
CA PRO A 209 -3.89 1.20 -13.12
C PRO A 209 -4.03 2.69 -13.48
N ALA A 210 -3.00 3.24 -14.12
CA ALA A 210 -3.02 4.61 -14.59
C ALA A 210 -4.11 4.74 -15.68
N GLY A 211 -5.27 5.27 -15.33
CA GLY A 211 -6.38 5.47 -16.28
C GLY A 211 -7.79 5.48 -15.70
N GLU A 212 -7.99 5.07 -14.43
CA GLU A 212 -9.34 5.01 -13.83
C GLU A 212 -9.66 6.17 -12.87
N ALA A 213 -8.82 7.19 -12.79
CA ALA A 213 -9.13 8.42 -12.05
C ALA A 213 -9.88 9.39 -12.98
N ALA A 214 -11.19 9.16 -13.18
CA ALA A 214 -12.11 10.07 -13.84
C ALA A 214 -13.14 10.63 -12.86
#